data_329f306c7b17118fb175eccfb5bc64a7
#
_entry.id   329f306c7b17118fb175eccfb5bc64a7
#
_cell.length_a   1.000
_cell.length_b   1.000
_cell.length_c   1.000
_cell.angle_alpha   90.00
_cell.angle_beta   90.00
_cell.angle_gamma   90.00
#
_symmetry.space_group_name_H-M   'P 1'
#
loop_
_entity.id
_entity.type
_entity.pdbx_description
1 polymer ?
#
loop_
_entity_poly.entity_id
_entity_poly.type
_entity_poly.pdbx_seq_one_letter_code
_entity_poly.pdbx_strand_id
1 'polypeptide(L)'
;VIAAVIVLIAAVVVPTVLLSGDDDRDAGAEGSAAADGSADSDDPPRDLDDVVVYDDLDPTHQSGEIEYPTSPPVGGPHNPAWLDCGVYDTQVNAENLVHDLEHGTVVITYREDLVEEGDIDLLVEALPDNGILTPWAEQEAPVVITVWGRQLELTGADDPRIELFIDTFGAGETAPEPWASCAGGLSDPAGTLA
;
A
#
# COMPACT_ATOMS: atom_id res chain seq x y z
N VAL A 1 -0.80 52.13 19.50
CA VAL A 1 0.45 51.88 18.78
C VAL A 1 0.14 50.82 17.73
N ILE A 2 -0.01 51.27 16.47
CA ILE A 2 -0.36 50.40 15.30
C ILE A 2 0.97 50.10 14.62
N ALA A 3 1.36 48.82 14.56
CA ALA A 3 2.51 48.34 13.80
C ALA A 3 2.04 47.89 12.43
N ALA A 4 2.47 48.57 11.40
CA ALA A 4 2.24 48.22 10.01
C ALA A 4 3.27 47.15 9.57
N VAL A 5 2.79 46.02 9.08
CA VAL A 5 3.61 44.96 8.43
C VAL A 5 3.66 45.27 6.95
N ILE A 6 4.85 45.55 6.43
CA ILE A 6 5.13 45.76 5.02
C ILE A 6 5.51 44.38 4.43
N VAL A 7 4.70 43.85 3.52
CA VAL A 7 5.01 42.65 2.73
C VAL A 7 5.74 43.09 1.44
N LEU A 8 7.01 42.70 1.31
CA LEU A 8 7.80 42.89 0.11
C LEU A 8 7.60 41.69 -0.82
N ILE A 9 6.94 41.90 -1.95
CA ILE A 9 6.81 40.92 -3.03
C ILE A 9 8.03 41.10 -3.95
N ALA A 10 8.92 40.09 -3.97
CA ALA A 10 10.00 40.02 -4.92
C ALA A 10 9.51 39.36 -6.24
N ALA A 11 9.44 40.12 -7.31
CA ALA A 11 9.16 39.59 -8.64
C ALA A 11 10.43 38.97 -9.24
N VAL A 12 10.40 37.68 -9.51
CA VAL A 12 11.43 36.96 -10.26
C VAL A 12 11.12 37.07 -11.75
N VAL A 13 11.98 37.80 -12.47
CA VAL A 13 11.94 37.90 -13.93
C VAL A 13 12.77 36.75 -14.51
N VAL A 14 12.14 35.82 -15.24
CA VAL A 14 12.82 34.77 -16.01
C VAL A 14 13.07 35.29 -17.44
N PRO A 15 14.32 35.33 -17.92
CA PRO A 15 14.58 35.68 -19.32
C PRO A 15 14.29 34.48 -20.24
N THR A 16 13.39 34.69 -21.20
CA THR A 16 13.13 33.80 -22.32
C THR A 16 14.23 34.00 -23.38
N VAL A 17 15.02 32.98 -23.64
CA VAL A 17 15.97 32.96 -24.76
C VAL A 17 15.28 32.35 -25.96
N LEU A 18 15.00 33.17 -26.97
CA LEU A 18 14.57 32.75 -28.30
C LEU A 18 15.83 32.45 -29.12
N LEU A 19 16.05 31.22 -29.52
CA LEU A 19 17.00 30.83 -30.55
C LEU A 19 16.22 30.47 -31.81
N SER A 20 16.21 31.40 -32.75
CA SER A 20 15.83 31.17 -34.16
C SER A 20 17.07 30.68 -34.91
N GLY A 21 16.94 29.61 -35.61
CA GLY A 21 17.93 29.11 -36.56
C GLY A 21 17.19 28.36 -37.66
N ASP A 22 16.95 29.06 -38.76
CA ASP A 22 16.57 28.46 -40.04
C ASP A 22 17.80 27.80 -40.66
N ASP A 23 17.62 26.62 -41.20
CA ASP A 23 18.33 26.15 -42.39
C ASP A 23 17.58 24.97 -43.03
N ASP A 24 17.04 25.25 -44.20
CA ASP A 24 16.46 24.32 -45.15
C ASP A 24 17.47 23.27 -45.63
N ARG A 25 17.07 22.02 -45.74
CA ARG A 25 17.46 21.08 -46.82
C ARG A 25 16.56 19.83 -46.86
N ASP A 26 15.83 19.86 -47.88
CA ASP A 26 15.15 18.92 -48.76
C ASP A 26 15.56 17.43 -48.75
N ALA A 27 14.49 16.61 -48.91
CA ALA A 27 14.37 15.31 -49.59
C ALA A 27 14.82 14.04 -48.88
N GLY A 28 13.83 13.14 -48.70
CA GLY A 28 14.04 11.73 -48.51
C GLY A 28 12.84 11.02 -47.82
N ALA A 29 11.80 10.75 -48.58
CA ALA A 29 10.73 9.81 -48.13
C ALA A 29 11.30 8.42 -47.98
N GLU A 30 11.10 7.80 -46.83
CA GLU A 30 10.77 6.36 -46.76
C GLU A 30 10.12 6.07 -45.41
N GLY A 31 8.95 5.43 -45.45
CA GLY A 31 8.14 5.10 -44.30
C GLY A 31 8.85 4.14 -43.37
N SER A 32 8.90 4.53 -42.12
CA SER A 32 9.11 3.58 -41.04
C SER A 32 7.79 3.46 -40.28
N ALA A 33 7.15 2.32 -40.46
CA ALA A 33 6.05 1.91 -39.63
C ALA A 33 6.51 2.01 -38.16
N ALA A 34 5.84 2.81 -37.38
CA ALA A 34 5.92 2.74 -35.95
C ALA A 34 5.48 1.32 -35.56
N ALA A 35 6.45 0.48 -35.23
CA ALA A 35 6.18 -0.71 -34.46
C ALA A 35 5.70 -0.20 -33.08
N ASP A 36 4.41 -0.40 -32.84
CA ASP A 36 3.85 -0.45 -31.51
C ASP A 36 4.56 -1.59 -30.79
N GLY A 37 5.65 -1.25 -30.14
CA GLY A 37 6.37 -2.13 -29.24
C GLY A 37 5.59 -2.12 -27.93
N SER A 38 4.59 -2.98 -27.85
CA SER A 38 4.17 -3.51 -26.56
C SER A 38 5.41 -4.19 -25.98
N ALA A 39 6.16 -3.46 -25.20
CA ALA A 39 7.16 -4.02 -24.31
C ALA A 39 6.37 -4.82 -23.28
N ASP A 40 6.31 -6.13 -23.49
CA ASP A 40 6.07 -7.09 -22.44
C ASP A 40 7.31 -7.01 -21.53
N SER A 41 7.31 -6.02 -20.66
CA SER A 41 8.34 -5.90 -19.64
C SER A 41 7.93 -6.82 -18.50
N ASP A 42 8.71 -7.87 -18.28
CA ASP A 42 8.59 -8.76 -17.11
C ASP A 42 8.83 -8.00 -15.77
N ASP A 43 9.14 -6.71 -15.83
CA ASP A 43 9.26 -5.86 -14.64
C ASP A 43 7.86 -5.56 -14.06
N PRO A 44 7.69 -5.66 -12.74
CA PRO A 44 6.43 -5.30 -12.09
C PRO A 44 6.08 -3.83 -12.35
N PRO A 45 4.78 -3.48 -12.43
CA PRO A 45 4.35 -2.09 -12.55
C PRO A 45 4.93 -1.25 -11.40
N ARG A 46 5.15 0.04 -11.69
CA ARG A 46 5.71 0.99 -10.71
C ARG A 46 4.70 2.08 -10.33
N ASP A 47 3.44 1.77 -10.45
CA ASP A 47 2.31 2.62 -10.08
C ASP A 47 1.30 1.83 -9.23
N LEU A 48 0.26 2.49 -8.79
CA LEU A 48 -0.79 1.93 -7.94
C LEU A 48 -2.12 1.76 -8.69
N ASP A 49 -2.09 1.67 -10.01
CA ASP A 49 -3.31 1.55 -10.83
C ASP A 49 -4.05 0.23 -10.56
N ASP A 50 -3.34 -0.81 -10.10
CA ASP A 50 -3.90 -2.11 -9.73
C ASP A 50 -4.49 -2.16 -8.30
N VAL A 51 -4.40 -1.08 -7.52
CA VAL A 51 -4.99 -1.04 -6.18
C VAL A 51 -6.51 -1.20 -6.26
N VAL A 52 -7.02 -2.25 -5.64
CA VAL A 52 -8.45 -2.46 -5.52
C VAL A 52 -9.01 -1.62 -4.37
N VAL A 53 -10.06 -0.88 -4.68
CA VAL A 53 -10.73 0.03 -3.75
C VAL A 53 -12.05 -0.59 -3.29
N TYR A 54 -12.24 -0.66 -1.97
CA TYR A 54 -13.46 -1.13 -1.33
C TYR A 54 -14.04 0.01 -0.49
N ASP A 55 -15.17 0.53 -0.90
CA ASP A 55 -15.85 1.61 -0.21
C ASP A 55 -17.00 1.07 0.67
N ASP A 56 -17.52 1.89 1.57
CA ASP A 56 -18.69 1.61 2.41
C ASP A 56 -18.54 0.36 3.30
N LEU A 57 -17.33 0.04 3.77
CA LEU A 57 -17.09 -1.05 4.71
C LEU A 57 -17.64 -0.70 6.10
N ASP A 58 -18.35 -1.65 6.71
CA ASP A 58 -18.98 -1.48 8.03
C ASP A 58 -17.96 -1.71 9.15
N PRO A 59 -17.61 -0.72 9.99
CA PRO A 59 -16.63 -0.86 11.07
C PRO A 59 -17.26 -1.37 12.38
N THR A 60 -18.29 -2.19 12.31
CA THR A 60 -19.02 -2.66 13.50
C THR A 60 -18.24 -3.75 14.24
N HIS A 61 -18.07 -3.59 15.55
CA HIS A 61 -17.53 -4.65 16.41
C HIS A 61 -18.50 -5.82 16.56
N GLN A 62 -18.02 -7.02 16.26
CA GLN A 62 -18.79 -8.26 16.33
C GLN A 62 -17.90 -9.38 16.89
N SER A 63 -18.46 -10.19 17.78
CA SER A 63 -17.76 -11.37 18.31
C SER A 63 -18.14 -12.63 17.52
N GLY A 64 -17.18 -13.54 17.38
CA GLY A 64 -17.36 -14.82 16.69
C GLY A 64 -16.79 -14.79 15.27
N GLU A 65 -16.96 -15.89 14.57
CA GLU A 65 -16.46 -16.09 13.21
C GLU A 65 -17.23 -15.20 12.21
N ILE A 66 -16.51 -14.55 11.31
CA ILE A 66 -17.03 -13.65 10.29
C ILE A 66 -16.55 -14.13 8.91
N GLU A 67 -17.47 -14.29 7.98
CA GLU A 67 -17.15 -14.57 6.59
C GLU A 67 -16.84 -13.25 5.85
N TYR A 68 -15.60 -13.10 5.39
CA TYR A 68 -15.17 -11.95 4.60
C TYR A 68 -15.26 -12.24 3.10
N PRO A 69 -15.62 -11.23 2.29
CA PRO A 69 -15.72 -11.41 0.83
C PRO A 69 -14.35 -11.52 0.13
N THR A 70 -13.27 -11.14 0.81
CA THR A 70 -11.89 -11.19 0.31
C THR A 70 -11.00 -11.99 1.25
N SER A 71 -9.94 -12.59 0.71
CA SER A 71 -8.91 -13.30 1.46
C SER A 71 -7.52 -12.89 0.95
N PRO A 72 -6.73 -12.14 1.76
CA PRO A 72 -7.03 -11.65 3.11
C PRO A 72 -8.16 -10.60 3.13
N PRO A 73 -8.78 -10.35 4.32
CA PRO A 73 -9.83 -9.36 4.46
C PRO A 73 -9.29 -7.93 4.33
N VAL A 74 -10.13 -7.01 3.84
CA VAL A 74 -9.77 -5.62 3.57
C VAL A 74 -10.49 -4.62 4.49
N GLY A 75 -11.33 -5.11 5.39
CA GLY A 75 -12.17 -4.35 6.30
C GLY A 75 -13.54 -4.99 6.47
N GLY A 76 -14.41 -4.40 7.25
CA GLY A 76 -15.74 -4.90 7.55
C GLY A 76 -15.96 -5.10 9.06
N PRO A 77 -17.05 -5.80 9.46
CA PRO A 77 -17.29 -6.16 10.86
C PRO A 77 -16.11 -6.96 11.42
N HIS A 78 -15.73 -6.72 12.67
CA HIS A 78 -14.53 -7.32 13.25
C HIS A 78 -14.60 -7.48 14.76
N ASN A 79 -13.66 -8.23 15.33
CA ASN A 79 -13.55 -8.47 16.76
C ASN A 79 -13.19 -7.16 17.49
N PRO A 80 -13.75 -6.88 18.69
CA PRO A 80 -13.39 -5.69 19.48
C PRO A 80 -11.97 -5.70 20.05
N ALA A 81 -11.21 -6.78 19.91
CA ALA A 81 -9.80 -6.83 20.27
C ALA A 81 -8.94 -6.87 19.00
N TRP A 82 -7.82 -6.16 19.01
CA TRP A 82 -6.84 -6.09 17.92
C TRP A 82 -5.57 -6.88 18.26
N LEU A 83 -4.69 -7.09 17.29
CA LEU A 83 -3.39 -7.74 17.46
C LEU A 83 -2.30 -6.73 17.77
N ASP A 84 -1.22 -7.15 18.41
CA ASP A 84 -0.03 -6.30 18.56
C ASP A 84 0.73 -6.18 17.24
N CYS A 85 1.35 -5.03 16.99
CA CYS A 85 2.19 -4.84 15.80
C CYS A 85 3.32 -5.87 15.76
N GLY A 86 3.69 -6.31 14.58
CA GLY A 86 4.87 -7.13 14.41
C GLY A 86 4.78 -8.22 13.36
N VAL A 87 5.71 -9.16 13.48
CA VAL A 87 5.86 -10.30 12.57
C VAL A 87 5.33 -11.55 13.26
N TYR A 88 4.42 -12.23 12.59
CA TYR A 88 3.85 -13.49 13.04
C TYR A 88 4.33 -14.62 12.14
N ASP A 89 4.70 -15.75 12.74
CA ASP A 89 5.15 -16.97 12.06
C ASP A 89 4.01 -17.94 11.73
N THR A 90 2.79 -17.61 12.15
CA THR A 90 1.57 -18.35 11.84
C THR A 90 0.46 -17.38 11.47
N GLN A 91 -0.47 -17.82 10.61
CA GLN A 91 -1.62 -17.02 10.20
C GLN A 91 -2.40 -16.52 11.41
N VAL A 92 -2.64 -15.22 11.43
CA VAL A 92 -3.39 -14.58 12.51
C VAL A 92 -4.90 -14.70 12.31
N ASN A 93 -5.66 -14.50 13.39
CA ASN A 93 -7.13 -14.48 13.31
C ASN A 93 -7.61 -13.27 12.49
N ALA A 94 -8.46 -13.54 11.49
CA ALA A 94 -8.93 -12.55 10.53
C ALA A 94 -9.73 -11.42 11.18
N GLU A 95 -10.59 -11.74 12.14
CA GLU A 95 -11.46 -10.77 12.79
C GLU A 95 -10.68 -9.77 13.66
N ASN A 96 -9.57 -10.21 14.24
CA ASN A 96 -8.67 -9.32 15.00
C ASN A 96 -7.83 -8.46 14.04
N LEU A 97 -7.32 -9.06 12.94
CA LEU A 97 -6.57 -8.35 11.90
C LEU A 97 -7.39 -7.21 11.27
N VAL A 98 -8.69 -7.40 11.06
CA VAL A 98 -9.56 -6.35 10.53
C VAL A 98 -9.71 -5.18 11.50
N HIS A 99 -9.65 -5.42 12.81
CA HIS A 99 -9.60 -4.33 13.79
C HIS A 99 -8.30 -3.51 13.66
N ASP A 100 -7.17 -4.18 13.40
CA ASP A 100 -5.92 -3.47 13.13
C ASP A 100 -6.00 -2.60 11.88
N LEU A 101 -6.67 -3.07 10.83
CA LEU A 101 -6.94 -2.25 9.65
C LEU A 101 -7.78 -1.01 10.00
N GLU A 102 -8.79 -1.12 10.89
CA GLU A 102 -9.56 0.01 11.40
C GLU A 102 -8.68 1.06 12.08
N HIS A 103 -7.60 0.62 12.77
CA HIS A 103 -6.60 1.48 13.39
C HIS A 103 -5.58 2.08 12.40
N GLY A 104 -5.72 1.81 11.11
CA GLY A 104 -4.81 2.30 10.07
C GLY A 104 -3.50 1.53 9.97
N THR A 105 -3.47 0.30 10.48
CA THR A 105 -2.32 -0.58 10.38
C THR A 105 -2.10 -1.02 8.92
N VAL A 106 -0.84 -1.05 8.49
CA VAL A 106 -0.44 -1.69 7.23
C VAL A 106 -0.30 -3.18 7.46
N VAL A 107 -1.05 -3.98 6.74
CA VAL A 107 -0.96 -5.43 6.80
C VAL A 107 -0.30 -5.97 5.54
N ILE A 108 0.78 -6.72 5.70
CA ILE A 108 1.44 -7.48 4.64
C ILE A 108 1.19 -8.95 4.91
N THR A 109 0.64 -9.64 3.93
CA THR A 109 0.42 -11.09 4.00
C THR A 109 1.18 -11.80 2.89
N TYR A 110 1.62 -13.04 3.13
CA TYR A 110 2.39 -13.81 2.16
C TYR A 110 1.97 -15.28 2.12
N ARG A 111 2.16 -15.89 0.95
CA ARG A 111 1.99 -17.33 0.73
C ARG A 111 3.31 -18.05 1.00
N GLU A 112 3.38 -18.88 2.05
CA GLU A 112 4.59 -19.63 2.42
C GLU A 112 5.08 -20.58 1.31
N ASP A 113 4.19 -21.06 0.46
CA ASP A 113 4.54 -21.94 -0.66
C ASP A 113 4.97 -21.20 -1.94
N LEU A 114 4.89 -19.86 -1.96
CA LEU A 114 5.24 -19.00 -3.10
C LEU A 114 6.39 -18.02 -2.81
N VAL A 115 6.82 -17.89 -1.56
CA VAL A 115 7.95 -17.05 -1.15
C VAL A 115 9.06 -17.89 -0.52
N GLU A 116 10.31 -17.42 -0.61
CA GLU A 116 11.46 -18.05 0.02
C GLU A 116 11.78 -17.37 1.37
N GLU A 117 12.64 -18.01 2.21
CA GLU A 117 13.03 -17.45 3.51
C GLU A 117 13.66 -16.04 3.39
N GLY A 118 14.45 -15.80 2.34
CA GLY A 118 15.03 -14.48 2.06
C GLY A 118 14.03 -13.41 1.66
N ASP A 119 12.89 -13.81 1.08
CA ASP A 119 11.79 -12.91 0.73
C ASP A 119 11.08 -12.40 1.99
N ILE A 120 10.93 -13.26 3.00
CA ILE A 120 10.33 -12.88 4.28
C ILE A 120 11.19 -11.80 4.96
N ASP A 121 12.52 -11.92 4.91
CA ASP A 121 13.44 -10.91 5.44
C ASP A 121 13.24 -9.54 4.76
N LEU A 122 13.00 -9.50 3.43
CA LEU A 122 12.68 -8.26 2.70
C LEU A 122 11.36 -7.66 3.16
N LEU A 123 10.33 -8.48 3.36
CA LEU A 123 9.03 -8.00 3.87
C LEU A 123 9.12 -7.46 5.30
N VAL A 124 9.95 -8.08 6.14
CA VAL A 124 10.23 -7.59 7.51
C VAL A 124 10.92 -6.23 7.46
N GLU A 125 11.88 -6.03 6.53
CA GLU A 125 12.58 -4.75 6.37
C GLU A 125 11.64 -3.63 5.85
N ALA A 126 10.69 -3.99 5.01
CA ALA A 126 9.71 -3.04 4.45
C ALA A 126 8.57 -2.69 5.43
N LEU A 127 8.35 -3.51 6.48
CA LEU A 127 7.22 -3.35 7.39
C LEU A 127 7.33 -2.07 8.21
N PRO A 128 6.32 -1.16 8.21
CA PRO A 128 6.35 0.03 9.05
C PRO A 128 6.11 -0.30 10.54
N ASP A 129 6.42 0.63 11.44
CA ASP A 129 6.21 0.49 12.89
C ASP A 129 4.75 0.16 13.24
N ASN A 130 3.78 0.73 12.51
CA ASN A 130 2.35 0.39 12.59
C ASN A 130 1.99 -0.67 11.56
N GLY A 131 2.65 -1.81 11.60
CA GLY A 131 2.49 -2.88 10.62
C GLY A 131 2.38 -4.27 11.22
N ILE A 132 1.72 -5.15 10.49
CA ILE A 132 1.61 -6.59 10.76
C ILE A 132 2.05 -7.35 9.52
N LEU A 133 2.97 -8.30 9.70
CA LEU A 133 3.37 -9.29 8.68
C LEU A 133 2.96 -10.67 9.15
N THR A 134 2.23 -11.42 8.31
CA THR A 134 1.71 -12.75 8.67
C THR A 134 1.55 -13.64 7.43
N PRO A 135 1.77 -14.97 7.53
CA PRO A 135 1.40 -15.87 6.46
C PRO A 135 -0.12 -15.87 6.23
N TRP A 136 -0.53 -16.15 4.99
CA TRP A 136 -1.94 -16.25 4.60
C TRP A 136 -2.14 -17.28 3.49
N ALA A 137 -2.64 -18.45 3.85
CA ALA A 137 -2.69 -19.60 2.95
C ALA A 137 -3.72 -19.47 1.81
N GLU A 138 -4.80 -18.73 2.05
CA GLU A 138 -5.94 -18.63 1.13
C GLU A 138 -5.82 -17.51 0.09
N GLN A 139 -4.76 -16.70 0.10
CA GLN A 139 -4.54 -15.69 -0.94
C GLN A 139 -3.98 -16.32 -2.23
N GLU A 140 -4.22 -15.71 -3.38
CA GLU A 140 -3.71 -16.19 -4.66
C GLU A 140 -2.31 -15.64 -4.98
N ALA A 141 -2.08 -14.36 -4.71
CA ALA A 141 -0.79 -13.71 -4.96
C ALA A 141 0.29 -14.13 -3.94
N PRO A 142 1.57 -14.11 -4.32
CA PRO A 142 2.68 -14.38 -3.40
C PRO A 142 2.67 -13.46 -2.17
N VAL A 143 2.41 -12.18 -2.40
CA VAL A 143 2.34 -11.14 -1.36
C VAL A 143 1.12 -10.27 -1.62
N VAL A 144 0.42 -9.87 -0.55
CA VAL A 144 -0.68 -8.89 -0.60
C VAL A 144 -0.42 -7.83 0.45
N ILE A 145 -0.56 -6.56 0.08
CA ILE A 145 -0.50 -5.43 1.01
C ILE A 145 -1.87 -4.79 1.14
N THR A 146 -2.27 -4.51 2.37
CA THR A 146 -3.62 -4.06 2.70
C THR A 146 -3.59 -2.95 3.74
N VAL A 147 -4.40 -1.92 3.53
CA VAL A 147 -4.90 -1.02 4.57
C VAL A 147 -6.42 -0.99 4.48
N TRP A 148 -7.14 -0.43 5.44
CA TRP A 148 -8.60 -0.36 5.39
C TRP A 148 -9.12 0.15 4.05
N GLY A 149 -9.90 -0.68 3.35
CA GLY A 149 -10.52 -0.34 2.08
C GLY A 149 -9.60 -0.26 0.87
N ARG A 150 -8.30 -0.62 1.00
CA ARG A 150 -7.34 -0.63 -0.11
C ARG A 150 -6.47 -1.88 -0.05
N GLN A 151 -6.37 -2.56 -1.17
CA GLN A 151 -5.61 -3.81 -1.27
C GLN A 151 -4.88 -3.89 -2.61
N LEU A 152 -3.66 -4.39 -2.58
CA LEU A 152 -2.82 -4.59 -3.76
C LEU A 152 -2.19 -5.99 -3.71
N GLU A 153 -2.39 -6.75 -4.77
CA GLU A 153 -1.64 -7.97 -5.03
C GLU A 153 -0.27 -7.64 -5.65
N LEU A 154 0.75 -8.29 -5.13
CA LEU A 154 2.15 -8.05 -5.49
C LEU A 154 2.76 -9.31 -6.10
N THR A 155 3.74 -9.11 -6.96
CA THR A 155 4.40 -10.20 -7.69
C THR A 155 5.45 -10.93 -6.86
N GLY A 156 5.87 -10.36 -5.73
CA GLY A 156 6.86 -10.91 -4.81
C GLY A 156 7.24 -9.92 -3.71
N ALA A 157 8.18 -10.30 -2.89
CA ALA A 157 8.66 -9.49 -1.77
C ALA A 157 9.53 -8.30 -2.19
N ASP A 158 10.10 -8.35 -3.37
CA ASP A 158 10.92 -7.29 -3.98
C ASP A 158 10.12 -6.35 -4.89
N ASP A 159 8.79 -6.44 -4.87
CA ASP A 159 7.92 -5.59 -5.68
C ASP A 159 8.05 -4.12 -5.24
N PRO A 160 8.49 -3.22 -6.12
CA PRO A 160 8.74 -1.81 -5.77
C PRO A 160 7.48 -1.04 -5.35
N ARG A 161 6.29 -1.61 -5.57
CA ARG A 161 5.02 -1.00 -5.16
C ARG A 161 4.75 -1.12 -3.66
N ILE A 162 5.50 -1.95 -2.92
CA ILE A 162 5.38 -2.05 -1.45
C ILE A 162 5.65 -0.69 -0.81
N GLU A 163 6.81 -0.09 -1.08
CA GLU A 163 7.17 1.23 -0.56
C GLU A 163 6.17 2.30 -1.01
N LEU A 164 5.81 2.30 -2.30
CA LEU A 164 4.87 3.27 -2.85
C LEU A 164 3.48 3.18 -2.21
N PHE A 165 3.00 1.96 -1.92
CA PHE A 165 1.74 1.74 -1.24
C PHE A 165 1.77 2.24 0.20
N ILE A 166 2.86 1.95 0.93
CA ILE A 166 3.06 2.40 2.31
C ILE A 166 3.14 3.93 2.36
N ASP A 167 3.91 4.56 1.48
CA ASP A 167 4.02 6.01 1.38
C ASP A 167 2.68 6.70 1.07
N THR A 168 1.83 6.02 0.28
CA THR A 168 0.55 6.58 -0.16
C THR A 168 -0.56 6.39 0.87
N PHE A 169 -0.64 5.23 1.51
CA PHE A 169 -1.77 4.83 2.35
C PHE A 169 -1.40 4.49 3.80
N GLY A 170 -0.12 4.31 4.11
CA GLY A 170 0.34 3.83 5.43
C GLY A 170 0.17 4.82 6.59
N ALA A 171 -0.25 6.06 6.31
CA ALA A 171 -0.58 7.03 7.35
C ALA A 171 -1.96 6.81 8.01
N GLY A 172 -2.71 5.79 7.58
CA GLY A 172 -4.02 5.42 8.13
C GLY A 172 -5.17 6.32 7.69
N GLU A 173 -4.99 7.17 6.67
CA GLU A 173 -6.02 8.14 6.24
C GLU A 173 -7.30 7.50 5.71
N THR A 174 -7.25 6.23 5.28
CA THR A 174 -8.42 5.48 4.79
C THR A 174 -9.19 4.79 5.91
N ALA A 175 -8.60 4.71 7.11
CA ALA A 175 -9.15 3.98 8.25
C ALA A 175 -10.25 4.78 8.98
N PRO A 176 -11.26 4.10 9.56
CA PRO A 176 -12.26 4.73 10.41
C PRO A 176 -11.67 5.38 11.66
N GLU A 177 -10.62 4.79 12.24
CA GLU A 177 -9.89 5.30 13.40
C GLU A 177 -8.45 5.70 13.03
N PRO A 178 -8.27 6.72 12.16
CA PRO A 178 -6.94 7.17 11.77
C PRO A 178 -6.19 7.66 13.01
N TRP A 179 -4.89 7.37 13.11
CA TRP A 179 -4.04 7.70 14.26
C TRP A 179 -4.12 6.74 15.46
N ALA A 180 -4.95 5.71 15.43
CA ALA A 180 -4.82 4.57 16.33
C ALA A 180 -3.59 3.74 15.94
N SER A 181 -3.30 2.71 16.69
CA SER A 181 -2.11 1.87 16.45
C SER A 181 -2.41 0.43 16.85
N CYS A 182 -1.76 -0.52 16.18
CA CYS A 182 -1.73 -1.91 16.61
C CYS A 182 -0.95 -2.12 17.92
N ALA A 183 -0.16 -1.16 18.39
CA ALA A 183 0.65 -1.31 19.60
C ALA A 183 -0.20 -1.62 20.85
N GLY A 184 0.22 -2.65 21.59
CA GLY A 184 -0.45 -3.08 22.82
C GLY A 184 -1.67 -3.96 22.62
N GLY A 185 -1.87 -4.48 21.41
CA GLY A 185 -2.86 -5.50 21.10
C GLY A 185 -2.51 -6.88 21.64
N LEU A 186 -3.24 -7.89 21.18
CA LEU A 186 -3.01 -9.27 21.53
C LEU A 186 -1.77 -9.83 20.82
N SER A 187 -0.83 -10.41 21.53
CA SER A 187 0.35 -11.04 20.94
C SER A 187 0.12 -12.50 20.50
N ASP A 188 -1.04 -13.09 20.85
CA ASP A 188 -1.43 -14.41 20.41
C ASP A 188 -2.06 -14.32 19.00
N PRO A 189 -1.48 -14.98 17.98
CA PRO A 189 -2.01 -14.96 16.61
C PRO A 189 -3.44 -15.50 16.50
N ALA A 190 -3.88 -16.38 17.44
CA ALA A 190 -5.25 -16.87 17.51
C ALA A 190 -6.24 -15.82 18.05
N GLY A 191 -5.79 -14.63 18.43
CA GLY A 191 -6.64 -13.58 18.96
C GLY A 191 -7.28 -13.89 20.32
N THR A 192 -6.67 -14.77 21.11
CA THR A 192 -7.20 -15.18 22.43
C THR A 192 -6.60 -14.32 23.54
N LEU A 193 -7.46 -13.87 24.45
CA LEU A 193 -7.01 -13.26 25.71
C LEU A 193 -6.33 -14.32 26.59
N ALA A 194 -5.11 -14.03 27.04
CA ALA A 194 -4.33 -14.90 27.92
C ALA A 194 -4.92 -14.97 29.34
#